data_2261d333ca7db11411291757b75b72bc
#
_entry.id   2261d333ca7db11411291757b75b72bc
#
_cell.length_a   1.000
_cell.length_b   1.000
_cell.length_c   1.000
_cell.angle_alpha   90.00
_cell.angle_beta   90.00
_cell.angle_gamma   90.00
#
_symmetry.space_group_name_H-M   'P 1'
#
loop_
_entity.id
_entity.type
_entity.pdbx_description
1 polymer ?
#
loop_
_entity_poly.entity_id
_entity_poly.type
_entity_poly.pdbx_seq_one_letter_code
_entity_poly.pdbx_strand_id
1 'polypeptide(L)'
;KVLSKIKKISGHKNIIITQGSGSTVLEMVSLNFLKGRVLIVTTGYYSNRLYDLALFSKKTHNFIKKVDKVDWDKLDKVKKKYDWIWACYTETSQGLKLPISDLRKLSKVTKSKLVLDATASFGLENGHKYADVISFSSCKGLFALTGASFVCFNEKPRNKINSFILNLDN
;
A
#
# COMPACT_ATOMS: atom_id res chain seq x y z
N LYS A 1 6.70 20.00 12.51
CA LYS A 1 5.75 20.77 11.66
C LYS A 1 5.34 20.01 10.39
N VAL A 2 6.27 19.38 9.64
CA VAL A 2 5.96 18.59 8.43
C VAL A 2 5.15 17.35 8.77
N LEU A 3 5.60 16.53 9.72
CA LEU A 3 4.92 15.30 10.12
C LEU A 3 3.49 15.50 10.58
N SER A 4 3.22 16.58 11.31
CA SER A 4 1.85 16.89 11.75
C SER A 4 0.92 17.18 10.56
N LYS A 5 1.43 17.83 9.50
CA LYS A 5 0.68 18.04 8.26
C LYS A 5 0.43 16.73 7.52
N ILE A 6 1.47 15.90 7.35
CA ILE A 6 1.33 14.57 6.73
C ILE A 6 0.29 13.73 7.48
N LYS A 7 0.35 13.72 8.81
CA LYS A 7 -0.61 13.02 9.68
C LYS A 7 -2.05 13.50 9.46
N LYS A 8 -2.23 14.82 9.36
CA LYS A 8 -3.55 15.43 9.10
C LYS A 8 -4.08 15.04 7.72
N ILE A 9 -3.24 15.06 6.69
CA ILE A 9 -3.63 14.72 5.30
C ILE A 9 -3.89 13.21 5.17
N SER A 10 -3.02 12.37 5.71
CA SER A 10 -3.17 10.91 5.63
C SER A 10 -4.33 10.38 6.46
N GLY A 11 -4.63 11.02 7.58
CA GLY A 11 -5.62 10.56 8.56
C GLY A 11 -5.15 9.34 9.39
N HIS A 12 -3.85 9.02 9.38
CA HIS A 12 -3.28 7.88 10.10
C HIS A 12 -2.63 8.31 11.42
N LYS A 13 -2.60 7.37 12.38
CA LYS A 13 -2.03 7.60 13.73
C LYS A 13 -0.50 7.62 13.72
N ASN A 14 0.10 6.74 12.94
CA ASN A 14 1.55 6.51 12.90
C ASN A 14 2.12 6.89 11.54
N ILE A 15 3.31 7.44 11.54
CA ILE A 15 4.09 7.78 10.34
C ILE A 15 5.53 7.39 10.58
N ILE A 16 6.10 6.66 9.64
CA ILE A 16 7.53 6.38 9.56
C ILE A 16 8.08 7.07 8.33
N ILE A 17 9.23 7.70 8.49
CA ILE A 17 10.00 8.29 7.39
C ILE A 17 11.25 7.45 7.23
N THR A 18 11.59 7.15 5.99
CA THR A 18 12.86 6.52 5.66
C THR A 18 13.52 7.22 4.50
N GLN A 19 14.83 7.12 4.44
CA GLN A 19 15.57 7.52 3.25
C GLN A 19 15.35 6.47 2.17
N GLY A 20 14.92 6.91 0.99
CA GLY A 20 14.69 5.99 -0.12
C GLY A 20 13.63 6.47 -1.10
N SER A 21 13.31 5.59 -2.03
CA SER A 21 12.31 5.80 -3.07
C SER A 21 10.94 5.24 -2.67
N GLY A 22 9.92 5.50 -3.50
CA GLY A 22 8.63 4.83 -3.38
C GLY A 22 8.76 3.30 -3.38
N SER A 23 9.68 2.74 -4.18
CA SER A 23 9.94 1.30 -4.22
C SER A 23 10.43 0.74 -2.87
N THR A 24 11.27 1.50 -2.16
CA THR A 24 11.76 1.11 -0.83
C THR A 24 10.61 0.92 0.16
N VAL A 25 9.69 1.88 0.23
CA VAL A 25 8.56 1.78 1.16
C VAL A 25 7.50 0.78 0.72
N LEU A 26 7.36 0.50 -0.57
CA LEU A 26 6.51 -0.60 -1.04
C LEU A 26 7.04 -1.95 -0.54
N GLU A 27 8.36 -2.17 -0.60
CA GLU A 27 8.98 -3.37 -0.06
C GLU A 27 8.82 -3.44 1.47
N MET A 28 9.08 -2.35 2.20
CA MET A 28 8.84 -2.27 3.64
C MET A 28 7.41 -2.62 4.00
N VAL A 29 6.42 -2.10 3.26
CA VAL A 29 4.99 -2.41 3.48
C VAL A 29 4.71 -3.88 3.23
N SER A 30 5.22 -4.44 2.14
CA SER A 30 5.02 -5.85 1.82
C SER A 30 5.55 -6.78 2.92
N LEU A 31 6.72 -6.49 3.44
CA LEU A 31 7.38 -7.30 4.48
C LEU A 31 6.70 -7.16 5.86
N ASN A 32 6.36 -5.94 6.25
CA ASN A 32 5.89 -5.65 7.61
C ASN A 32 4.39 -5.91 7.81
N PHE A 33 3.57 -5.72 6.79
CA PHE A 33 2.11 -5.77 6.94
C PHE A 33 1.46 -6.96 6.23
N LEU A 34 1.91 -7.29 5.00
CA LEU A 34 1.22 -8.31 4.23
C LEU A 34 1.43 -9.70 4.79
N LYS A 35 0.34 -10.44 4.98
CA LYS A 35 0.34 -11.82 5.44
C LYS A 35 -0.92 -12.56 5.00
N GLY A 36 -0.90 -13.89 5.09
CA GLY A 36 -2.06 -14.70 4.75
C GLY A 36 -2.37 -14.62 3.25
N ARG A 37 -3.61 -14.33 2.92
CA ARG A 37 -4.10 -14.21 1.53
C ARG A 37 -4.12 -12.74 1.13
N VAL A 38 -3.38 -12.41 0.10
CA VAL A 38 -3.24 -11.06 -0.44
C VAL A 38 -3.89 -10.98 -1.82
N LEU A 39 -4.73 -9.98 -2.03
CA LEU A 39 -5.32 -9.66 -3.32
C LEU A 39 -4.70 -8.37 -3.86
N ILE A 40 -4.15 -8.41 -5.05
CA ILE A 40 -3.67 -7.24 -5.77
C ILE A 40 -4.75 -6.77 -6.75
N VAL A 41 -5.11 -5.50 -6.68
CA VAL A 41 -5.96 -4.87 -7.70
C VAL A 41 -5.08 -4.32 -8.81
N THR A 42 -5.21 -4.89 -10.01
CA THR A 42 -4.39 -4.51 -11.17
C THR A 42 -5.10 -3.49 -12.03
N THR A 43 -4.37 -2.44 -12.37
CA THR A 43 -4.83 -1.30 -13.20
C THR A 43 -3.84 -0.95 -14.31
N GLY A 44 -2.57 -1.37 -14.19
CA GLY A 44 -1.52 -1.06 -15.14
C GLY A 44 -0.13 -1.49 -14.65
N TYR A 45 0.90 -0.79 -15.11
CA TYR A 45 2.29 -1.14 -14.85
C TYR A 45 2.65 -1.15 -13.36
N TYR A 46 2.32 -0.08 -12.62
CA TYR A 46 2.70 0.03 -11.22
C TYR A 46 1.96 -0.96 -10.32
N SER A 47 0.70 -1.21 -10.60
CA SER A 47 -0.06 -2.22 -9.86
C SER A 47 0.42 -3.65 -10.16
N ASN A 48 0.89 -3.96 -11.38
CA ASN A 48 1.54 -5.23 -11.66
C ASN A 48 2.86 -5.38 -10.90
N ARG A 49 3.64 -4.31 -10.73
CA ARG A 49 4.82 -4.34 -9.85
C ARG A 49 4.48 -4.67 -8.39
N LEU A 50 3.32 -4.23 -7.88
CA LEU A 50 2.87 -4.65 -6.55
C LEU A 50 2.64 -6.16 -6.49
N TYR A 51 2.08 -6.74 -7.54
CA TYR A 51 1.90 -8.18 -7.63
C TYR A 51 3.24 -8.93 -7.61
N ASP A 52 4.20 -8.49 -8.42
CA ASP A 52 5.54 -9.08 -8.46
C ASP A 52 6.25 -8.97 -7.12
N LEU A 53 6.14 -7.82 -6.45
CA LEU A 53 6.72 -7.59 -5.13
C LEU A 53 6.06 -8.47 -4.06
N ALA A 54 4.74 -8.66 -4.09
CA ALA A 54 4.05 -9.56 -3.19
C ALA A 54 4.46 -11.03 -3.40
N LEU A 55 4.68 -11.45 -4.65
CA LEU A 55 5.21 -12.78 -4.98
C LEU A 55 6.65 -12.96 -4.48
N PHE A 56 7.49 -11.93 -4.67
CA PHE A 56 8.86 -11.93 -4.14
C PHE A 56 8.85 -12.06 -2.62
N SER A 57 8.07 -11.24 -1.93
CA SER A 57 7.94 -11.29 -0.47
C SER A 57 7.40 -12.64 0.03
N LYS A 58 6.46 -13.25 -0.70
CA LYS A 58 5.99 -14.61 -0.42
C LYS A 58 7.11 -15.65 -0.53
N LYS A 59 7.98 -15.51 -1.52
CA LYS A 59 9.09 -16.44 -1.76
C LYS A 59 10.20 -16.33 -0.71
N THR A 60 10.45 -15.12 -0.24
CA THR A 60 11.55 -14.81 0.70
C THR A 60 11.13 -14.90 2.16
N HIS A 61 9.84 -14.72 2.46
CA HIS A 61 9.29 -14.69 3.82
C HIS A 61 7.97 -15.45 3.88
N ASN A 62 7.80 -16.31 4.87
CA ASN A 62 6.65 -17.20 5.00
C ASN A 62 5.35 -16.53 5.52
N PHE A 63 5.25 -15.21 5.52
CA PHE A 63 4.07 -14.52 6.00
C PHE A 63 2.90 -14.58 5.02
N ILE A 64 3.18 -14.41 3.73
CA ILE A 64 2.17 -14.46 2.68
C ILE A 64 1.95 -15.91 2.24
N LYS A 65 0.72 -16.41 2.41
CA LYS A 65 0.33 -17.77 2.00
C LYS A 65 -0.07 -17.83 0.53
N LYS A 66 -0.81 -16.84 0.07
CA LYS A 66 -1.32 -16.78 -1.30
C LYS A 66 -1.39 -15.35 -1.80
N VAL A 67 -1.02 -15.15 -3.07
CA VAL A 67 -1.20 -13.91 -3.80
C VAL A 67 -2.12 -14.18 -4.98
N ASP A 68 -3.25 -13.50 -5.04
CA ASP A 68 -4.16 -13.48 -6.18
C ASP A 68 -4.16 -12.06 -6.78
N LYS A 69 -4.57 -11.92 -8.03
CA LYS A 69 -4.80 -10.62 -8.66
C LYS A 69 -6.19 -10.54 -9.29
N VAL A 70 -6.72 -9.34 -9.38
CA VAL A 70 -7.99 -9.04 -10.03
C VAL A 70 -7.86 -7.73 -10.79
N ASP A 71 -8.38 -7.68 -12.01
CA ASP A 71 -8.48 -6.45 -12.77
C ASP A 71 -9.53 -5.52 -12.15
N TRP A 72 -9.27 -4.23 -12.14
CA TRP A 72 -10.11 -3.25 -11.48
C TRP A 72 -11.56 -3.20 -11.99
N ASP A 73 -11.80 -3.58 -13.23
CA ASP A 73 -13.13 -3.68 -13.86
C ASP A 73 -13.91 -4.95 -13.46
N LYS A 74 -13.28 -5.86 -12.68
CA LYS A 74 -13.85 -7.16 -12.26
C LYS A 74 -13.95 -7.31 -10.75
N LEU A 75 -13.92 -6.22 -9.99
CA LEU A 75 -13.93 -6.26 -8.52
C LEU A 75 -15.21 -6.89 -7.94
N ASP A 76 -16.34 -6.77 -8.64
CA ASP A 76 -17.64 -7.38 -8.28
C ASP A 76 -17.62 -8.91 -8.31
N LYS A 77 -16.72 -9.53 -9.08
CA LYS A 77 -16.54 -10.97 -9.19
C LYS A 77 -15.80 -11.59 -8.00
N VAL A 78 -15.18 -10.76 -7.16
CA VAL A 78 -14.41 -11.24 -6.01
C VAL A 78 -15.36 -11.64 -4.88
N LYS A 79 -15.46 -12.95 -4.60
CA LYS A 79 -16.29 -13.52 -3.52
C LYS A 79 -15.48 -14.13 -2.38
N LYS A 80 -14.18 -14.32 -2.56
CA LYS A 80 -13.30 -14.97 -1.59
C LYS A 80 -12.88 -14.00 -0.50
N LYS A 81 -12.59 -14.51 0.71
CA LYS A 81 -11.99 -13.75 1.79
C LYS A 81 -10.49 -13.56 1.55
N TYR A 82 -9.99 -12.39 1.89
CA TYR A 82 -8.56 -12.05 1.88
C TYR A 82 -8.18 -11.40 3.21
N ASP A 83 -6.91 -11.47 3.58
CA ASP A 83 -6.40 -10.75 4.75
C ASP A 83 -6.06 -9.31 4.36
N TRP A 84 -5.53 -9.14 3.14
CA TRP A 84 -5.10 -7.85 2.62
C TRP A 84 -5.51 -7.65 1.17
N ILE A 85 -5.90 -6.42 0.84
CA ILE A 85 -5.99 -5.89 -0.52
C ILE A 85 -4.86 -4.86 -0.68
N TRP A 86 -4.13 -4.93 -1.79
CA TRP A 86 -3.12 -3.94 -2.14
C TRP A 86 -3.42 -3.37 -3.52
N ALA A 87 -3.49 -2.04 -3.61
CA ALA A 87 -3.84 -1.33 -4.84
C ALA A 87 -2.92 -0.12 -5.07
N CYS A 88 -2.60 0.16 -6.32
CA CYS A 88 -2.07 1.44 -6.73
C CYS A 88 -3.23 2.42 -6.87
N TYR A 89 -3.28 3.46 -6.01
CA TYR A 89 -4.45 4.35 -5.94
C TYR A 89 -4.58 5.21 -7.19
N THR A 90 -3.47 5.76 -7.68
CA THR A 90 -3.39 6.47 -8.95
C THR A 90 -2.34 5.80 -9.83
N GLU A 91 -2.80 5.09 -10.84
CA GLU A 91 -1.99 4.37 -11.82
C GLU A 91 -1.61 5.32 -12.96
N THR A 92 -0.43 5.93 -12.85
CA THR A 92 0.01 6.95 -13.83
C THR A 92 0.36 6.37 -15.20
N SER A 93 0.65 5.07 -15.28
CA SER A 93 0.90 4.41 -16.58
C SER A 93 -0.34 4.31 -17.46
N GLN A 94 -1.52 4.45 -16.87
CA GLN A 94 -2.82 4.37 -17.56
C GLN A 94 -3.66 5.65 -17.40
N GLY A 95 -3.16 6.64 -16.64
CA GLY A 95 -3.96 7.83 -16.32
C GLY A 95 -5.23 7.50 -15.50
N LEU A 96 -5.22 6.42 -14.72
CA LEU A 96 -6.37 5.90 -14.00
C LEU A 96 -6.25 6.14 -12.49
N LYS A 97 -7.33 6.63 -11.90
CA LYS A 97 -7.51 6.66 -10.44
C LYS A 97 -8.62 5.69 -10.05
N LEU A 98 -8.32 4.78 -9.12
CA LEU A 98 -9.32 3.88 -8.57
C LEU A 98 -10.32 4.64 -7.69
N PRO A 99 -11.63 4.42 -7.83
CA PRO A 99 -12.60 4.97 -6.90
C PRO A 99 -12.39 4.37 -5.51
N ILE A 100 -12.17 5.20 -4.50
CA ILE A 100 -11.97 4.72 -3.13
C ILE A 100 -13.22 4.00 -2.58
N SER A 101 -14.41 4.36 -3.06
CA SER A 101 -15.67 3.68 -2.77
C SER A 101 -15.62 2.19 -3.12
N ASP A 102 -15.05 1.86 -4.28
CA ASP A 102 -15.00 0.50 -4.80
C ASP A 102 -14.00 -0.34 -4.02
N LEU A 103 -12.83 0.24 -3.70
CA LEU A 103 -11.85 -0.41 -2.84
C LEU A 103 -12.40 -0.68 -1.43
N ARG A 104 -13.15 0.28 -0.88
CA ARG A 104 -13.83 0.11 0.42
C ARG A 104 -14.92 -0.96 0.37
N LYS A 105 -15.71 -0.98 -0.70
CA LYS A 105 -16.73 -2.02 -0.92
C LYS A 105 -16.08 -3.40 -1.01
N LEU A 106 -15.01 -3.52 -1.79
CA LEU A 106 -14.23 -4.74 -1.92
C LEU A 106 -13.66 -5.19 -0.55
N SER A 107 -13.02 -4.28 0.19
CA SER A 107 -12.48 -4.56 1.52
C SER A 107 -13.56 -5.09 2.49
N LYS A 108 -14.77 -4.51 2.48
CA LYS A 108 -15.89 -4.99 3.31
C LYS A 108 -16.36 -6.39 2.89
N VAL A 109 -16.55 -6.62 1.59
CA VAL A 109 -17.02 -7.92 1.07
C VAL A 109 -16.02 -9.03 1.36
N THR A 110 -14.76 -8.77 1.20
CA THR A 110 -13.68 -9.74 1.40
C THR A 110 -13.21 -9.83 2.86
N LYS A 111 -13.67 -8.91 3.74
CA LYS A 111 -13.26 -8.76 5.15
C LYS A 111 -11.74 -8.53 5.29
N SER A 112 -11.15 -7.78 4.38
CA SER A 112 -9.71 -7.54 4.30
C SER A 112 -9.33 -6.13 4.72
N LYS A 113 -8.09 -5.96 5.17
CA LYS A 113 -7.43 -4.67 5.32
C LYS A 113 -6.99 -4.13 3.96
N LEU A 114 -6.91 -2.82 3.84
CA LEU A 114 -6.57 -2.12 2.60
C LEU A 114 -5.21 -1.44 2.72
N VAL A 115 -4.34 -1.73 1.76
CA VAL A 115 -3.08 -1.01 1.54
C VAL A 115 -3.15 -0.24 0.24
N LEU A 116 -2.71 1.02 0.24
CA LEU A 116 -2.60 1.84 -0.96
C LEU A 116 -1.13 2.23 -1.22
N ASP A 117 -0.68 1.97 -2.43
CA ASP A 117 0.40 2.75 -3.00
C ASP A 117 -0.15 4.13 -3.35
N ALA A 118 0.21 5.11 -2.55
CA ALA A 118 -0.21 6.49 -2.68
C ALA A 118 0.88 7.39 -3.29
N THR A 119 1.89 6.80 -3.94
CA THR A 119 3.05 7.53 -4.45
C THR A 119 2.66 8.68 -5.37
N ALA A 120 1.73 8.46 -6.29
CA ALA A 120 1.27 9.51 -7.21
C ALA A 120 0.03 10.26 -6.72
N SER A 121 -0.60 9.83 -5.63
CA SER A 121 -1.87 10.40 -5.17
C SER A 121 -1.76 11.23 -3.89
N PHE A 122 -0.75 10.96 -3.04
CA PHE A 122 -0.63 11.63 -1.75
C PHE A 122 -0.33 13.13 -1.91
N GLY A 123 -1.18 13.96 -1.33
CA GLY A 123 -1.13 15.41 -1.48
C GLY A 123 -2.02 15.96 -2.60
N LEU A 124 -2.44 15.12 -3.55
CA LEU A 124 -3.29 15.48 -4.69
C LEU A 124 -4.71 14.95 -4.57
N GLU A 125 -4.87 13.76 -4.00
CA GLU A 125 -6.14 13.05 -3.93
C GLU A 125 -6.63 12.90 -2.49
N ASN A 126 -7.93 12.72 -2.35
CA ASN A 126 -8.59 12.47 -1.08
C ASN A 126 -8.84 10.96 -0.87
N GLY A 127 -9.16 10.57 0.37
CA GLY A 127 -9.60 9.20 0.64
C GLY A 127 -8.54 8.29 1.24
N HIS A 128 -7.30 8.71 1.36
CA HIS A 128 -6.20 7.92 1.95
C HIS A 128 -6.51 7.39 3.35
N LYS A 129 -7.28 8.15 4.15
CA LYS A 129 -7.70 7.77 5.51
C LYS A 129 -8.53 6.49 5.58
N TYR A 130 -9.05 6.00 4.46
CA TYR A 130 -9.84 4.77 4.40
C TYR A 130 -9.00 3.51 4.21
N ALA A 131 -7.71 3.66 3.94
CA ALA A 131 -6.77 2.55 3.95
C ALA A 131 -6.23 2.31 5.37
N ASP A 132 -5.84 1.08 5.66
CA ASP A 132 -5.16 0.73 6.92
C ASP A 132 -3.70 1.15 6.89
N VAL A 133 -3.09 1.07 5.70
CA VAL A 133 -1.70 1.43 5.43
C VAL A 133 -1.62 2.16 4.10
N ILE A 134 -0.83 3.22 4.05
CA ILE A 134 -0.43 3.88 2.80
C ILE A 134 1.08 4.07 2.76
N SER A 135 1.63 4.03 1.55
CA SER A 135 3.04 4.36 1.30
C SER A 135 3.18 5.34 0.16
N PHE A 136 4.16 6.23 0.26
CA PHE A 136 4.43 7.25 -0.77
C PHE A 136 5.84 7.81 -0.65
N SER A 137 6.27 8.55 -1.67
CA SER A 137 7.56 9.26 -1.70
C SER A 137 7.36 10.77 -1.80
N SER A 138 8.39 11.53 -1.46
CA SER A 138 8.37 12.99 -1.51
C SER A 138 8.30 13.56 -2.93
N CYS A 139 8.84 12.86 -3.92
CA CYS A 139 9.12 13.39 -5.26
C CYS A 139 7.99 13.22 -6.28
N LYS A 140 6.79 12.81 -5.88
CA LYS A 140 5.63 12.66 -6.77
C LYS A 140 4.51 13.59 -6.31
N GLY A 141 3.45 13.08 -5.69
CA GLY A 141 2.30 13.90 -5.28
C GLY A 141 2.61 15.05 -4.31
N LEU A 142 3.72 14.98 -3.58
CA LEU A 142 4.17 16.08 -2.71
C LEU A 142 5.03 17.14 -3.41
N PHE A 143 5.44 16.92 -4.65
CA PHE A 143 6.27 17.85 -5.44
C PHE A 143 7.57 18.32 -4.73
N ALA A 144 8.13 17.47 -3.88
CA ALA A 144 9.36 17.77 -3.16
C ALA A 144 10.56 17.04 -3.79
N LEU A 145 11.76 17.31 -3.27
CA LEU A 145 12.98 16.63 -3.68
C LEU A 145 12.89 15.13 -3.43
N THR A 146 13.59 14.35 -4.23
CA THR A 146 13.74 12.90 -4.02
C THR A 146 14.52 12.60 -2.75
N GLY A 147 14.31 11.39 -2.19
CA GLY A 147 15.14 10.88 -1.10
C GLY A 147 14.39 10.61 0.20
N ALA A 148 13.18 11.13 0.37
CA ALA A 148 12.33 10.78 1.50
C ALA A 148 11.13 9.94 1.05
N SER A 149 10.83 8.90 1.81
CA SER A 149 9.65 8.07 1.62
C SER A 149 8.96 7.77 2.95
N PHE A 150 7.68 7.44 2.90
CA PHE A 150 6.80 7.44 4.04
C PHE A 150 5.91 6.21 4.06
N VAL A 151 5.69 5.67 5.25
CA VAL A 151 4.63 4.69 5.52
C VAL A 151 3.74 5.28 6.61
N CYS A 152 2.43 5.37 6.33
CA CYS A 152 1.43 5.80 7.32
C CYS A 152 0.48 4.65 7.62
N PHE A 153 0.18 4.42 8.90
CA PHE A 153 -0.63 3.29 9.33
C PHE A 153 -1.32 3.55 10.67
N ASN A 154 -2.39 2.78 10.95
CA ASN A 154 -3.13 2.88 12.20
C ASN A 154 -2.72 1.81 13.22
N GLU A 155 -2.52 0.58 12.77
CA GLU A 155 -2.08 -0.53 13.61
C GLU A 155 -0.62 -0.87 13.31
N LYS A 156 0.15 -1.15 14.37
CA LYS A 156 1.55 -1.56 14.23
C LYS A 156 1.68 -2.83 13.38
N PRO A 157 2.78 -2.96 12.63
CA PRO A 157 3.09 -4.18 11.91
C PRO A 157 3.18 -5.37 12.88
N ARG A 158 2.84 -6.56 12.40
CA ARG A 158 2.87 -7.79 13.21
C ARG A 158 3.84 -8.84 12.67
N ASN A 159 4.43 -8.62 11.51
CA ASN A 159 5.41 -9.53 10.93
C ASN A 159 6.76 -9.27 11.58
N LYS A 160 7.38 -10.31 12.11
CA LYS A 160 8.76 -10.23 12.62
C LYS A 160 9.71 -10.49 11.45
N ILE A 161 10.27 -9.43 10.89
CA ILE A 161 11.21 -9.52 9.78
C ILE A 161 12.65 -9.45 10.29
N ASN A 162 13.52 -10.25 9.68
CA ASN A 162 14.95 -10.22 9.98
C ASN A 162 15.66 -9.20 9.07
N SER A 163 15.43 -7.91 9.35
CA SER A 163 16.09 -6.81 8.68
C SER A 163 16.20 -5.63 9.62
N PHE A 164 17.38 -5.06 9.73
CA PHE A 164 17.59 -3.87 10.55
C PHE A 164 17.00 -2.61 9.90
N ILE A 165 17.12 -2.48 8.57
CA ILE A 165 16.70 -1.27 7.85
C ILE A 165 15.22 -1.30 7.46
N LEU A 166 14.70 -2.48 7.05
CA LEU A 166 13.34 -2.60 6.53
C LEU A 166 12.30 -2.92 7.61
N ASN A 167 12.73 -3.15 8.85
CA ASN A 167 11.83 -3.42 9.97
C ASN A 167 11.22 -2.12 10.50
N LEU A 168 9.90 -2.01 10.49
CA LEU A 168 9.17 -0.82 10.98
C LEU A 168 8.89 -0.86 12.49
N ASP A 169 9.33 -1.90 13.19
CA ASP A 169 9.12 -2.07 14.64
C ASP A 169 10.36 -1.66 15.47
N ASN A 170 11.45 -1.27 14.78
CA ASN A 170 12.69 -0.78 15.38
C ASN A 170 12.60 0.69 15.79
#